data_8ea63f27c768d61c78f3c2f595e82252
#
_entry.id   8ea63f27c768d61c78f3c2f595e82252
#
_cell.length_a   1.000
_cell.length_b   1.000
_cell.length_c   1.000
_cell.angle_alpha   90.00
_cell.angle_beta   90.00
_cell.angle_gamma   90.00
#
_symmetry.space_group_name_H-M   'P 1'
#
loop_
_entity.id
_entity.type
_entity.pdbx_description
1 polymer ?
#
loop_
_entity_poly.entity_id
_entity_poly.type
_entity_poly.pdbx_seq_one_letter_code
_entity_poly.pdbx_strand_id
1 'polypeptide(L)'
;RAGGKNTQEKSIAGDCRKEPGGMREEYERDLHHAWMILETDELYKEDYQMRMLMENAIPGLLSVRGQGKDDKSQYRYEISGKISVKAKGEKEHWKFADLENFMRQFIQVLYAVKNYLLDVNCLSLEPGHIYVSDEIYYFCYCPGLEGNILEKFHELTEYFVRETDYEQKEAVYLAYELH
;
A
#
# COMPACT_ATOMS: atom_id res chain seq x y z
N ARG A 1 31.63 -18.48 -34.66
CA ARG A 1 32.05 -17.66 -33.50
C ARG A 1 31.05 -16.50 -33.36
N ALA A 2 30.09 -16.58 -32.49
CA ALA A 2 29.20 -15.53 -32.15
C ALA A 2 29.22 -15.34 -30.63
N GLY A 3 29.78 -14.22 -30.18
CA GLY A 3 29.77 -13.82 -28.78
C GLY A 3 28.44 -13.18 -28.42
N GLY A 4 27.67 -13.84 -27.58
CA GLY A 4 26.48 -13.25 -26.97
C GLY A 4 26.90 -12.22 -25.91
N LYS A 5 26.55 -10.97 -26.13
CA LYS A 5 26.63 -9.92 -25.11
C LYS A 5 25.41 -10.02 -24.22
N ASN A 6 25.64 -10.48 -23.01
CA ASN A 6 24.66 -10.48 -21.91
C ASN A 6 24.51 -9.04 -21.44
N THR A 7 23.41 -8.37 -21.84
CA THR A 7 23.07 -7.04 -21.35
C THR A 7 22.31 -7.23 -20.04
N GLN A 8 23.00 -7.22 -18.93
CA GLN A 8 22.39 -7.02 -17.62
C GLN A 8 21.89 -5.57 -17.55
N GLU A 9 20.59 -5.38 -17.70
CA GLU A 9 19.95 -4.12 -17.38
C GLU A 9 20.00 -3.90 -15.86
N LYS A 10 20.67 -2.84 -15.47
CA LYS A 10 20.77 -2.39 -14.09
C LYS A 10 19.40 -1.98 -13.59
N SER A 11 18.90 -2.73 -12.62
CA SER A 11 17.85 -2.28 -11.70
C SER A 11 18.25 -0.93 -11.11
N ILE A 12 17.40 0.07 -11.30
CA ILE A 12 17.56 1.36 -10.64
C ILE A 12 17.15 1.15 -9.19
N ALA A 13 18.11 1.04 -8.30
CA ALA A 13 17.90 0.97 -6.86
C ALA A 13 17.24 2.28 -6.41
N GLY A 14 15.96 2.21 -6.07
CA GLY A 14 15.22 3.30 -5.47
C GLY A 14 15.68 3.56 -4.04
N ASP A 15 15.50 4.79 -3.63
CA ASP A 15 15.82 5.38 -2.33
C ASP A 15 15.36 4.48 -1.16
N CYS A 16 16.31 3.92 -0.42
CA CYS A 16 16.06 3.03 0.70
C CYS A 16 15.72 3.87 1.94
N ARG A 17 14.43 4.03 2.23
CA ARG A 17 13.96 4.70 3.44
C ARG A 17 13.78 3.68 4.56
N LYS A 18 14.39 3.93 5.71
CA LYS A 18 14.11 3.19 6.94
C LYS A 18 12.95 3.86 7.66
N GLU A 19 11.85 3.15 7.76
CA GLU A 19 10.71 3.52 8.60
C GLU A 19 10.97 3.15 10.08
N PRO A 20 10.35 3.87 11.04
CA PRO A 20 10.43 3.49 12.45
C PRO A 20 9.73 2.14 12.67
N GLY A 21 10.49 1.12 13.07
CA GLY A 21 10.02 -0.24 13.29
C GLY A 21 10.79 -1.32 12.53
N GLY A 22 11.90 -0.98 11.83
CA GLY A 22 12.75 -1.98 11.16
C GLY A 22 12.24 -2.44 9.79
N MET A 23 11.16 -1.86 9.25
CA MET A 23 10.65 -2.15 7.91
C MET A 23 11.45 -1.40 6.86
N ARG A 24 11.87 -2.11 5.81
CA ARG A 24 12.52 -1.54 4.63
C ARG A 24 11.57 -1.57 3.44
N GLU A 25 11.58 -0.51 2.68
CA GLU A 25 10.77 -0.37 1.47
C GLU A 25 11.69 -0.28 0.24
N GLU A 26 11.44 -1.12 -0.74
CA GLU A 26 12.15 -1.15 -2.02
C GLU A 26 11.15 -1.24 -3.17
N TYR A 27 11.54 -0.72 -4.32
CA TYR A 27 10.73 -0.76 -5.55
C TYR A 27 11.50 -1.46 -6.66
N GLU A 28 10.84 -2.38 -7.35
CA GLU A 28 11.35 -3.04 -8.54
C GLU A 28 10.43 -2.80 -9.73
N ARG A 29 11.02 -2.63 -10.90
CA ARG A 29 10.29 -2.51 -12.17
C ARG A 29 10.98 -3.30 -13.26
N ASP A 30 10.18 -3.93 -14.11
CA ASP A 30 10.59 -4.42 -15.41
C ASP A 30 9.74 -3.77 -16.52
N LEU A 31 9.79 -4.29 -17.75
CA LEU A 31 9.06 -3.74 -18.90
C LEU A 31 7.54 -3.78 -18.74
N HIS A 32 7.00 -4.68 -17.92
CA HIS A 32 5.57 -4.96 -17.83
C HIS A 32 5.01 -4.84 -16.42
N HIS A 33 5.87 -4.93 -15.41
CA HIS A 33 5.45 -5.03 -14.02
C HIS A 33 6.21 -4.04 -13.12
N ALA A 34 5.51 -3.63 -12.08
CA ALA A 34 6.09 -2.86 -10.98
C ALA A 34 5.67 -3.48 -9.64
N TRP A 35 6.61 -3.52 -8.72
CA TRP A 35 6.39 -4.08 -7.37
C TRP A 35 6.89 -3.13 -6.31
N MET A 36 6.15 -3.08 -5.22
CA MET A 36 6.62 -2.57 -3.93
C MET A 36 7.01 -3.76 -3.06
N ILE A 37 8.18 -3.72 -2.47
CA ILE A 37 8.70 -4.78 -1.60
C ILE A 37 8.87 -4.21 -0.20
N LEU A 38 8.19 -4.83 0.76
CA LEU A 38 8.36 -4.53 2.18
C LEU A 38 9.18 -5.67 2.81
N GLU A 39 10.29 -5.32 3.43
CA GLU A 39 11.16 -6.24 4.16
C GLU A 39 11.06 -5.96 5.66
N THR A 40 10.88 -7.01 6.45
CA THR A 40 10.86 -6.95 7.91
C THR A 40 11.95 -7.84 8.49
N ASP A 41 12.45 -7.49 9.70
CA ASP A 41 13.49 -8.28 10.39
C ASP A 41 12.94 -9.55 11.06
N GLU A 42 11.68 -9.90 10.81
CA GLU A 42 11.06 -11.12 11.32
C GLU A 42 11.24 -12.29 10.35
N LEU A 43 11.34 -13.51 10.91
CA LEU A 43 11.37 -14.72 10.09
C LEU A 43 10.04 -14.96 9.39
N TYR A 44 10.11 -15.21 8.08
CA TYR A 44 8.94 -15.51 7.28
C TYR A 44 8.24 -16.79 7.73
N LYS A 45 6.93 -16.68 7.89
CA LYS A 45 6.03 -17.82 8.16
C LYS A 45 4.87 -17.78 7.18
N GLU A 46 4.68 -18.87 6.47
CA GLU A 46 3.50 -19.09 5.66
C GLU A 46 2.34 -19.57 6.56
N ASP A 47 1.81 -18.63 7.33
CA ASP A 47 0.68 -18.86 8.22
C ASP A 47 -0.65 -18.78 7.47
N TYR A 48 -1.76 -18.86 8.22
CA TYR A 48 -3.10 -18.74 7.69
C TYR A 48 -3.30 -17.42 6.90
N GLN A 49 -2.82 -16.30 7.42
CA GLN A 49 -2.99 -14.98 6.78
C GLN A 49 -2.30 -14.93 5.42
N MET A 50 -1.05 -15.38 5.35
CA MET A 50 -0.31 -15.44 4.08
C MET A 50 -0.96 -16.36 3.06
N ARG A 51 -1.43 -17.53 3.47
CA ARG A 51 -2.16 -18.43 2.56
C ARG A 51 -3.43 -17.81 2.04
N MET A 52 -4.21 -17.15 2.92
CA MET A 52 -5.42 -16.43 2.49
C MET A 52 -5.11 -15.36 1.46
N LEU A 53 -4.05 -14.57 1.67
CA LEU A 53 -3.64 -13.49 0.77
C LEU A 53 -3.13 -14.02 -0.58
N MET A 54 -2.39 -15.13 -0.59
CA MET A 54 -1.79 -15.67 -1.81
C MET A 54 -2.76 -16.52 -2.65
N GLU A 55 -3.72 -17.18 -2.00
CA GLU A 55 -4.67 -18.08 -2.66
C GLU A 55 -5.96 -17.37 -3.10
N ASN A 56 -6.23 -16.17 -2.61
CA ASN A 56 -7.45 -15.43 -2.88
C ASN A 56 -7.18 -14.04 -3.45
N ALA A 57 -8.01 -13.61 -4.40
CA ALA A 57 -8.08 -12.22 -4.82
C ALA A 57 -9.05 -11.47 -3.90
N ILE A 58 -8.54 -10.94 -2.78
CA ILE A 58 -9.37 -10.22 -1.80
C ILE A 58 -9.69 -8.82 -2.35
N PRO A 59 -10.98 -8.45 -2.48
CA PRO A 59 -11.37 -7.16 -3.03
C PRO A 59 -10.74 -5.98 -2.27
N GLY A 60 -10.13 -5.07 -3.00
CA GLY A 60 -9.53 -3.85 -2.44
C GLY A 60 -8.14 -4.05 -1.84
N LEU A 61 -7.56 -5.24 -1.87
CA LEU A 61 -6.18 -5.47 -1.47
C LEU A 61 -5.25 -5.59 -2.68
N LEU A 62 -4.02 -5.11 -2.53
CA LEU A 62 -2.94 -5.41 -3.46
C LEU A 62 -2.64 -6.91 -3.44
N SER A 63 -2.41 -7.50 -4.62
CA SER A 63 -1.89 -8.86 -4.70
C SER A 63 -0.50 -8.91 -4.06
N VAL A 64 -0.25 -9.87 -3.18
CA VAL A 64 1.00 -10.01 -2.44
C VAL A 64 1.57 -11.41 -2.55
N ARG A 65 2.89 -11.49 -2.57
CA ARG A 65 3.65 -12.74 -2.39
C ARG A 65 4.64 -12.56 -1.26
N GLY A 66 4.64 -13.50 -0.31
CA GLY A 66 5.59 -13.53 0.79
C GLY A 66 6.68 -14.56 0.54
N GLN A 67 7.89 -14.27 0.99
CA GLN A 67 9.01 -15.19 1.00
C GLN A 67 9.99 -14.86 2.14
N GLY A 68 10.71 -15.90 2.59
CA GLY A 68 11.86 -15.73 3.47
C GLY A 68 13.14 -15.51 2.66
N LYS A 69 13.95 -14.53 3.06
CA LYS A 69 15.26 -14.26 2.48
C LYS A 69 16.21 -13.71 3.56
N ASP A 70 17.37 -14.37 3.73
CA ASP A 70 18.42 -13.93 4.67
C ASP A 70 17.90 -13.69 6.10
N ASP A 71 17.12 -14.65 6.63
CA ASP A 71 16.46 -14.59 7.95
C ASP A 71 15.43 -13.44 8.13
N LYS A 72 14.94 -12.90 7.03
CA LYS A 72 13.95 -11.83 6.97
C LYS A 72 12.71 -12.24 6.21
N SER A 73 11.61 -11.53 6.43
CA SER A 73 10.42 -11.64 5.60
C SER A 73 10.40 -10.57 4.53
N GLN A 74 10.11 -10.97 3.30
CA GLN A 74 9.84 -10.06 2.20
C GLN A 74 8.41 -10.25 1.69
N TYR A 75 7.68 -9.15 1.57
CA TYR A 75 6.34 -9.09 1.01
C TYR A 75 6.36 -8.26 -0.26
N ARG A 76 6.05 -8.89 -1.39
CA ARG A 76 6.12 -8.30 -2.72
C ARG A 76 4.71 -8.01 -3.23
N TYR A 77 4.38 -6.76 -3.41
CA TYR A 77 3.06 -6.27 -3.83
C TYR A 77 3.07 -5.83 -5.28
N GLU A 78 2.10 -6.30 -6.06
CA GLU A 78 1.92 -5.93 -7.47
C GLU A 78 1.28 -4.53 -7.56
N ILE A 79 2.01 -3.58 -8.10
CA ILE A 79 1.57 -2.17 -8.24
C ILE A 79 1.56 -1.67 -9.69
N SER A 80 1.66 -2.57 -10.67
CA SER A 80 1.65 -2.22 -12.09
C SER A 80 0.40 -1.43 -12.48
N GLY A 81 0.59 -0.33 -13.21
CA GLY A 81 -0.50 0.54 -13.64
C GLY A 81 -1.18 1.35 -12.53
N LYS A 82 -0.62 1.36 -11.33
CA LYS A 82 -1.17 2.07 -10.18
C LYS A 82 -0.23 3.18 -9.71
N ILE A 83 -0.79 4.23 -9.12
CA ILE A 83 -0.03 5.28 -8.43
C ILE A 83 -0.39 5.30 -6.95
N SER A 84 0.55 5.64 -6.08
CA SER A 84 0.23 5.76 -4.65
C SER A 84 -0.64 6.98 -4.38
N VAL A 85 -1.43 6.91 -3.32
CA VAL A 85 -2.22 8.05 -2.80
C VAL A 85 -1.32 9.25 -2.54
N LYS A 86 -0.12 9.02 -2.03
CA LYS A 86 0.90 10.06 -1.85
C LYS A 86 1.26 10.74 -3.17
N ALA A 87 1.60 9.96 -4.21
CA ALA A 87 1.96 10.51 -5.52
C ALA A 87 0.78 11.21 -6.21
N LYS A 88 -0.47 10.74 -5.97
CA LYS A 88 -1.68 11.43 -6.43
C LYS A 88 -1.82 12.79 -5.75
N GLY A 89 -1.70 12.86 -4.43
CA GLY A 89 -1.80 14.11 -3.66
C GLY A 89 -0.73 15.13 -4.03
N GLU A 90 0.50 14.69 -4.36
CA GLU A 90 1.58 15.58 -4.83
C GLU A 90 1.29 16.19 -6.22
N LYS A 91 0.47 15.56 -7.04
CA LYS A 91 0.09 16.04 -8.38
C LYS A 91 -1.16 16.89 -8.39
N GLU A 92 -2.13 16.51 -7.57
CA GLU A 92 -3.48 17.10 -7.56
C GLU A 92 -3.97 17.20 -6.11
N HIS A 93 -4.59 18.33 -5.76
CA HIS A 93 -5.26 18.44 -4.48
C HIS A 93 -6.48 17.53 -4.39
N TRP A 94 -6.72 16.99 -3.21
CA TRP A 94 -7.89 16.15 -2.94
C TRP A 94 -9.18 16.96 -3.00
N LYS A 95 -10.16 16.44 -3.73
CA LYS A 95 -11.51 17.01 -3.85
C LYS A 95 -12.49 16.23 -2.99
N PHE A 96 -13.62 16.82 -2.67
CA PHE A 96 -14.70 16.16 -1.93
C PHE A 96 -15.06 14.79 -2.53
N ALA A 97 -15.28 14.72 -3.85
CA ALA A 97 -15.65 13.49 -4.53
C ALA A 97 -14.57 12.40 -4.41
N ASP A 98 -13.29 12.77 -4.40
CA ASP A 98 -12.18 11.81 -4.21
C ASP A 98 -12.21 11.22 -2.79
N LEU A 99 -12.42 12.09 -1.77
CA LEU A 99 -12.48 11.66 -0.37
C LEU A 99 -13.71 10.78 -0.09
N GLU A 100 -14.86 11.15 -0.64
CA GLU A 100 -16.09 10.36 -0.53
C GLU A 100 -15.91 8.96 -1.16
N ASN A 101 -15.34 8.89 -2.37
CA ASN A 101 -15.03 7.64 -3.05
C ASN A 101 -14.03 6.79 -2.27
N PHE A 102 -12.97 7.42 -1.74
CA PHE A 102 -11.97 6.77 -0.91
C PHE A 102 -12.63 6.15 0.33
N MET A 103 -13.41 6.91 1.08
CA MET A 103 -14.07 6.45 2.30
C MET A 103 -15.01 5.28 2.05
N ARG A 104 -15.80 5.34 0.98
CA ARG A 104 -16.69 4.23 0.59
C ARG A 104 -15.90 2.94 0.35
N GLN A 105 -14.81 3.02 -0.41
CA GLN A 105 -13.97 1.87 -0.71
C GLN A 105 -13.19 1.37 0.51
N PHE A 106 -12.73 2.27 1.39
CA PHE A 106 -12.08 1.89 2.63
C PHE A 106 -13.00 1.06 3.54
N ILE A 107 -14.25 1.48 3.71
CA ILE A 107 -15.25 0.70 4.45
C ILE A 107 -15.45 -0.68 3.82
N GLN A 108 -15.54 -0.77 2.50
CA GLN A 108 -15.67 -2.05 1.79
C GLN A 108 -14.46 -2.97 2.03
N VAL A 109 -13.25 -2.42 2.04
CA VAL A 109 -12.02 -3.19 2.34
C VAL A 109 -12.01 -3.70 3.78
N LEU A 110 -12.43 -2.91 4.75
CA LEU A 110 -12.55 -3.37 6.14
C LEU A 110 -13.50 -4.58 6.26
N TYR A 111 -14.63 -4.56 5.56
CA TYR A 111 -15.54 -5.70 5.50
C TYR A 111 -14.90 -6.91 4.79
N ALA A 112 -14.24 -6.70 3.67
CA ALA A 112 -13.56 -7.77 2.94
C ALA A 112 -12.50 -8.45 3.81
N VAL A 113 -11.62 -7.69 4.46
CA VAL A 113 -10.59 -8.20 5.38
C VAL A 113 -11.21 -9.06 6.49
N LYS A 114 -12.28 -8.58 7.13
CA LYS A 114 -13.01 -9.35 8.15
C LYS A 114 -13.65 -10.61 7.62
N ASN A 115 -14.24 -10.57 6.43
CA ASN A 115 -14.88 -11.74 5.81
C ASN A 115 -13.88 -12.86 5.50
N TYR A 116 -12.61 -12.51 5.23
CA TYR A 116 -11.53 -13.48 5.07
C TYR A 116 -10.83 -13.83 6.39
N LEU A 117 -11.40 -13.42 7.53
CA LEU A 117 -10.87 -13.66 8.89
C LEU A 117 -9.45 -13.13 9.08
N LEU A 118 -9.12 -12.03 8.41
CA LEU A 118 -7.87 -11.33 8.52
C LEU A 118 -7.96 -10.20 9.56
N ASP A 119 -6.83 -9.84 10.16
CA ASP A 119 -6.75 -8.75 11.12
C ASP A 119 -6.69 -7.39 10.41
N VAL A 120 -7.69 -6.53 10.64
CA VAL A 120 -7.73 -5.18 10.06
C VAL A 120 -6.55 -4.30 10.50
N ASN A 121 -5.95 -4.58 11.66
CA ASN A 121 -4.79 -3.85 12.14
C ASN A 121 -3.52 -4.08 11.28
N CYS A 122 -3.51 -5.13 10.46
CA CYS A 122 -2.44 -5.39 9.50
C CYS A 122 -2.57 -4.61 8.17
N LEU A 123 -3.64 -3.82 8.00
CA LEU A 123 -3.72 -2.86 6.90
C LEU A 123 -2.74 -1.71 7.14
N SER A 124 -1.93 -1.40 6.13
CA SER A 124 -1.15 -0.18 6.12
C SER A 124 -1.98 0.95 5.54
N LEU A 125 -2.14 2.02 6.30
CA LEU A 125 -2.83 3.23 5.89
C LEU A 125 -1.87 4.39 5.58
N GLU A 126 -0.59 4.09 5.40
CA GLU A 126 0.36 5.08 4.90
C GLU A 126 -0.01 5.48 3.47
N PRO A 127 -0.03 6.79 3.14
CA PRO A 127 -0.35 7.26 1.80
C PRO A 127 0.52 6.67 0.69
N GLY A 128 1.76 6.27 1.01
CA GLY A 128 2.66 5.58 0.11
C GLY A 128 2.31 4.12 -0.16
N HIS A 129 1.54 3.49 0.73
CA HIS A 129 1.14 2.08 0.65
C HIS A 129 -0.28 1.85 0.14
N ILE A 130 -1.06 2.91 -0.08
CA ILE A 130 -2.38 2.85 -0.71
C ILE A 130 -2.22 3.26 -2.16
N TYR A 131 -2.70 2.45 -3.08
CA TYR A 131 -2.57 2.67 -4.52
C TYR A 131 -3.93 2.90 -5.17
N VAL A 132 -3.94 3.62 -6.28
CA VAL A 132 -5.14 3.93 -7.04
C VAL A 132 -4.89 3.74 -8.54
N SER A 133 -5.88 3.16 -9.22
CA SER A 133 -5.97 3.08 -10.67
C SER A 133 -7.44 3.18 -11.06
N ASP A 134 -7.76 4.06 -12.01
CA ASP A 134 -9.14 4.28 -12.49
C ASP A 134 -10.15 4.49 -11.33
N GLU A 135 -9.79 5.35 -10.37
CA GLU A 135 -10.58 5.66 -9.17
C GLU A 135 -10.84 4.48 -8.22
N ILE A 136 -10.20 3.33 -8.45
CA ILE A 136 -10.25 2.16 -7.58
C ILE A 136 -9.02 2.16 -6.67
N TYR A 137 -9.25 2.05 -5.35
CA TYR A 137 -8.20 2.01 -4.35
C TYR A 137 -7.83 0.58 -3.97
N TYR A 138 -6.52 0.36 -3.79
CA TYR A 138 -5.94 -0.92 -3.40
C TYR A 138 -5.08 -0.71 -2.17
N PHE A 139 -5.37 -1.47 -1.12
CA PHE A 139 -4.69 -1.35 0.17
C PHE A 139 -3.62 -2.41 0.33
N CYS A 140 -2.53 -2.05 1.00
CA CYS A 140 -1.46 -2.96 1.37
C CYS A 140 -1.82 -3.66 2.68
N TYR A 141 -1.92 -4.98 2.67
CA TYR A 141 -2.03 -5.80 3.86
C TYR A 141 -0.66 -6.39 4.18
N CYS A 142 -0.08 -6.02 5.31
CA CYS A 142 1.24 -6.49 5.74
C CYS A 142 1.09 -7.34 7.01
N PRO A 143 1.26 -8.68 6.93
CA PRO A 143 1.24 -9.54 8.09
C PRO A 143 2.27 -9.11 9.14
N GLY A 144 1.89 -9.10 10.41
CA GLY A 144 2.76 -8.66 11.49
C GLY A 144 2.94 -7.14 11.63
N LEU A 145 2.24 -6.33 10.82
CA LEU A 145 2.26 -4.89 10.99
C LEU A 145 1.66 -4.51 12.35
N GLU A 146 2.42 -3.78 13.15
CA GLU A 146 1.99 -3.30 14.46
C GLU A 146 1.09 -2.06 14.36
N GLY A 147 0.40 -1.76 15.46
CA GLY A 147 -0.42 -0.58 15.62
C GLY A 147 -1.92 -0.85 15.44
N ASN A 148 -2.73 0.11 15.86
CA ASN A 148 -4.19 0.04 15.81
C ASN A 148 -4.71 0.72 14.56
N ILE A 149 -5.70 0.13 13.91
CA ILE A 149 -6.30 0.68 12.68
C ILE A 149 -6.88 2.08 12.88
N LEU A 150 -7.42 2.39 14.06
CA LEU A 150 -7.98 3.72 14.36
C LEU A 150 -6.89 4.79 14.44
N GLU A 151 -5.74 4.48 15.02
CA GLU A 151 -4.58 5.39 15.08
C GLU A 151 -4.05 5.65 13.67
N LYS A 152 -3.87 4.60 12.87
CA LYS A 152 -3.46 4.70 11.47
C LYS A 152 -4.46 5.51 10.64
N PHE A 153 -5.75 5.32 10.90
CA PHE A 153 -6.80 6.08 10.23
C PHE A 153 -6.75 7.55 10.61
N HIS A 154 -6.51 7.87 11.88
CA HIS A 154 -6.33 9.25 12.32
C HIS A 154 -5.16 9.94 11.60
N GLU A 155 -4.00 9.30 11.52
CA GLU A 155 -2.84 9.81 10.78
C GLU A 155 -3.15 10.04 9.29
N LEU A 156 -3.89 9.12 8.67
CA LEU A 156 -4.33 9.26 7.28
C LEU A 156 -5.30 10.44 7.10
N THR A 157 -6.21 10.67 8.05
CA THR A 157 -7.12 11.83 7.99
C THR A 157 -6.36 13.15 8.13
N GLU A 158 -5.36 13.22 8.99
CA GLU A 158 -4.47 14.38 9.08
C GLU A 158 -3.73 14.65 7.76
N TYR A 159 -3.29 13.58 7.08
CA TYR A 159 -2.71 13.70 5.74
C TYR A 159 -3.71 14.31 4.76
N PHE A 160 -4.94 13.80 4.68
CA PHE A 160 -5.96 14.34 3.78
C PHE A 160 -6.30 15.80 4.10
N VAL A 161 -6.39 16.19 5.37
CA VAL A 161 -6.61 17.58 5.77
C VAL A 161 -5.52 18.50 5.22
N ARG A 162 -4.26 18.08 5.29
CA ARG A 162 -3.12 18.85 4.76
C ARG A 162 -3.13 19.01 3.24
N GLU A 163 -3.52 17.92 2.54
CA GLU A 163 -3.45 17.85 1.07
C GLU A 163 -4.76 18.28 0.37
N THR A 164 -5.79 18.65 1.15
CA THR A 164 -7.07 19.09 0.60
C THR A 164 -6.98 20.52 0.07
N ASP A 165 -7.68 20.77 -1.04
CA ASP A 165 -7.84 22.11 -1.59
C ASP A 165 -8.77 22.96 -0.71
N TYR A 166 -8.19 23.93 -0.01
CA TYR A 166 -8.92 24.82 0.89
C TYR A 166 -9.93 25.74 0.19
N GLU A 167 -9.88 25.87 -1.12
CA GLU A 167 -10.89 26.60 -1.89
C GLU A 167 -12.22 25.83 -1.99
N GLN A 168 -12.18 24.51 -1.78
CA GLN A 168 -13.36 23.63 -1.78
C GLN A 168 -13.89 23.44 -0.35
N LYS A 169 -14.81 24.31 0.08
CA LYS A 169 -15.38 24.27 1.44
C LYS A 169 -15.94 22.90 1.85
N GLU A 170 -16.56 22.20 0.91
CA GLU A 170 -17.17 20.86 1.15
C GLU A 170 -16.10 19.80 1.43
N ALA A 171 -15.00 19.80 0.68
CA ALA A 171 -13.88 18.88 0.90
C ALA A 171 -13.17 19.14 2.24
N VAL A 172 -13.00 20.42 2.60
CA VAL A 172 -12.46 20.83 3.90
C VAL A 172 -13.36 20.33 5.03
N TYR A 173 -14.67 20.46 4.87
CA TYR A 173 -15.63 20.05 5.89
C TYR A 173 -15.57 18.53 6.12
N LEU A 174 -15.58 17.74 5.04
CA LEU A 174 -15.47 16.28 5.13
C LEU A 174 -14.13 15.85 5.75
N ALA A 175 -13.02 16.49 5.37
CA ALA A 175 -11.72 16.20 5.94
C ALA A 175 -11.66 16.45 7.44
N TYR A 176 -12.34 17.51 7.94
CA TYR A 176 -12.44 17.79 9.37
C TYR A 176 -13.38 16.85 10.12
N GLU A 177 -14.47 16.39 9.49
CA GLU A 177 -15.37 15.41 10.13
C GLU A 177 -14.72 14.02 10.29
N LEU A 178 -13.70 13.71 9.49
CA LEU A 178 -12.94 12.46 9.57
C LEU A 178 -11.80 12.52 10.60
N HIS A 179 -11.38 13.71 10.99
CA HIS A 179 -10.33 13.95 11.99
C HIS A 179 -10.89 13.85 13.41
#